data_56639f536a9abfa983907d5ac6f78df6
#
_entry.id   56639f536a9abfa983907d5ac6f78df6
#
_cell.length_a   1.000
_cell.length_b   1.000
_cell.length_c   1.000
_cell.angle_alpha   90.00
_cell.angle_beta   90.00
_cell.angle_gamma   90.00
#
_symmetry.space_group_name_H-M   'P 1'
#
loop_
_entity.id
_entity.type
_entity.pdbx_description
1 polymer ?
#
loop_
_entity_poly.entity_id
_entity_poly.type
_entity_poly.pdbx_seq_one_letter_code
_entity_poly.pdbx_strand_id
1 'polypeptide(L)'
;MSIVLAILALSFLVFFHELGHFLAAKFFHVGVNEFSIGMGPRLLSFLYKNTRYSLKLLPLGGSCAMLGEDAAGSGDFLAPKQEDNAENVYDFDGVIYSEEELKTKSFEGKPAWQRFIICIAGVFNNFLLGFLIALFLTGTIGVQLPKIASSNVSTPAME
;
A
#
# COMPACT_ATOMS: atom_id res chain seq x y z
N MET A 1 11.33 7.90 23.08
CA MET A 1 9.98 8.09 22.51
C MET A 1 9.99 8.46 21.02
N SER A 2 10.85 9.36 20.56
CA SER A 2 10.86 9.82 19.15
C SER A 2 11.10 8.71 18.11
N ILE A 3 11.97 7.73 18.39
CA ILE A 3 12.29 6.64 17.45
C ILE A 3 11.06 5.71 17.27
N VAL A 4 10.38 5.36 18.35
CA VAL A 4 9.19 4.50 18.29
C VAL A 4 8.08 5.19 17.49
N LEU A 5 7.88 6.48 17.73
CA LEU A 5 6.89 7.27 16.98
C LEU A 5 7.25 7.35 15.48
N ALA A 6 8.53 7.51 15.16
CA ALA A 6 8.99 7.53 13.77
C ALA A 6 8.75 6.18 13.07
N ILE A 7 9.02 5.07 13.75
CA ILE A 7 8.76 3.71 13.23
C ILE A 7 7.26 3.51 12.99
N LEU A 8 6.41 3.90 13.92
CA LEU A 8 4.96 3.79 13.79
C LEU A 8 4.43 4.66 12.63
N ALA A 9 4.94 5.88 12.50
CA ALA A 9 4.57 6.78 11.40
C ALA A 9 4.98 6.19 10.04
N LEU A 10 6.21 5.64 9.96
CA LEU A 10 6.68 4.98 8.74
C LEU A 10 5.82 3.76 8.40
N SER A 11 5.51 2.92 9.40
CA SER A 11 4.65 1.75 9.22
C SER A 11 3.27 2.13 8.72
N PHE A 12 2.72 3.21 9.23
CA PHE A 12 1.42 3.74 8.80
C PHE A 12 1.46 4.22 7.35
N LEU A 13 2.51 4.95 6.95
CA LEU A 13 2.70 5.39 5.57
C LEU A 13 2.83 4.21 4.60
N VAL A 14 3.62 3.20 4.97
CA VAL A 14 3.79 2.01 4.13
C VAL A 14 2.48 1.22 4.05
N PHE A 15 1.75 1.07 5.16
CA PHE A 15 0.43 0.44 5.14
C PHE A 15 -0.53 1.13 4.16
N PHE A 16 -0.59 2.47 4.18
CA PHE A 16 -1.43 3.24 3.25
C PHE A 16 -0.95 3.09 1.79
N HIS A 17 0.35 2.99 1.58
CA HIS A 17 0.92 2.70 0.27
C HIS A 17 0.43 1.35 -0.27
N GLU A 18 0.59 0.28 0.51
CA GLU A 18 0.14 -1.06 0.16
C GLU A 18 -1.38 -1.14 -0.03
N LEU A 19 -2.13 -0.38 0.77
CA LEU A 19 -3.58 -0.27 0.63
C LEU A 19 -3.97 0.32 -0.73
N GLY A 20 -3.20 1.26 -1.26
CA GLY A 20 -3.39 1.81 -2.61
C GLY A 20 -3.28 0.73 -3.69
N HIS A 21 -2.23 -0.07 -3.65
CA HIS A 21 -2.04 -1.22 -4.56
C HIS A 21 -3.18 -2.23 -4.43
N PHE A 22 -3.54 -2.58 -3.20
CA PHE A 22 -4.62 -3.50 -2.90
C PHE A 22 -5.96 -3.05 -3.48
N LEU A 23 -6.35 -1.79 -3.26
CA LEU A 23 -7.61 -1.24 -3.75
C LEU A 23 -7.66 -1.20 -5.29
N ALA A 24 -6.54 -0.79 -5.93
CA ALA A 24 -6.45 -0.77 -7.38
C ALA A 24 -6.47 -2.20 -7.97
N ALA A 25 -5.77 -3.16 -7.36
CA ALA A 25 -5.80 -4.56 -7.77
C ALA A 25 -7.23 -5.12 -7.70
N LYS A 26 -7.94 -4.88 -6.61
CA LYS A 26 -9.34 -5.30 -6.45
C LYS A 26 -10.27 -4.62 -7.46
N PHE A 27 -10.06 -3.35 -7.75
CA PHE A 27 -10.85 -2.59 -8.74
C PHE A 27 -10.70 -3.18 -10.15
N PHE A 28 -9.47 -3.56 -10.53
CA PHE A 28 -9.21 -4.20 -11.83
C PHE A 28 -9.36 -5.72 -11.82
N HIS A 29 -9.92 -6.30 -10.77
CA HIS A 29 -10.14 -7.74 -10.64
C HIS A 29 -8.83 -8.55 -10.78
N VAL A 30 -7.74 -8.03 -10.23
CA VAL A 30 -6.49 -8.77 -10.04
C VAL A 30 -6.61 -9.59 -8.75
N GLY A 31 -6.20 -10.85 -8.79
CA GLY A 31 -6.14 -11.69 -7.61
C GLY A 31 -5.12 -11.15 -6.61
N VAL A 32 -5.47 -11.11 -5.34
CA VAL A 32 -4.53 -10.75 -4.27
C VAL A 32 -4.41 -11.96 -3.34
N ASN A 33 -3.24 -12.56 -3.31
CA ASN A 33 -2.96 -13.74 -2.52
C ASN A 33 -2.86 -13.39 -1.02
N GLU A 34 -2.06 -12.38 -0.70
CA GLU A 34 -1.90 -11.92 0.68
C GLU A 34 -1.84 -10.40 0.76
N PHE A 35 -2.59 -9.85 1.71
CA PHE A 35 -2.44 -8.47 2.15
C PHE A 35 -1.99 -8.47 3.61
N SER A 36 -0.77 -8.02 3.89
CA SER A 36 -0.20 -8.08 5.22
C SER A 36 0.19 -6.73 5.78
N ILE A 37 0.04 -6.62 7.10
CA ILE A 37 0.55 -5.50 7.89
C ILE A 37 1.78 -5.98 8.64
N GLY A 38 2.90 -5.27 8.47
CA GLY A 38 4.17 -5.64 9.07
C GLY A 38 5.00 -6.62 8.26
N MET A 39 6.12 -7.01 8.80
CA MET A 39 7.09 -7.94 8.23
C MET A 39 7.40 -9.09 9.19
N GLY A 40 7.99 -10.19 8.68
CA GLY A 40 8.42 -11.35 9.47
C GLY A 40 7.33 -12.43 9.60
N PRO A 41 7.41 -13.27 10.64
CA PRO A 41 6.46 -14.36 10.82
C PRO A 41 5.05 -13.85 11.11
N ARG A 42 4.05 -14.61 10.62
CA ARG A 42 2.63 -14.30 10.83
C ARG A 42 2.25 -14.56 12.29
N LEU A 43 1.65 -13.56 12.92
CA LEU A 43 1.04 -13.68 14.25
C LEU A 43 -0.42 -14.12 14.14
N LEU A 44 -1.15 -13.46 13.26
CA LEU A 44 -2.56 -13.72 13.00
C LEU A 44 -2.78 -13.70 11.49
N SER A 45 -3.62 -14.61 10.99
CA SER A 45 -4.07 -14.58 9.60
C SER A 45 -5.47 -15.14 9.48
N PHE A 46 -6.25 -14.58 8.56
CA PHE A 46 -7.56 -15.09 8.19
C PHE A 46 -7.77 -14.95 6.69
N LEU A 47 -8.59 -15.85 6.15
CA LEU A 47 -8.95 -15.87 4.74
C LEU A 47 -10.32 -15.22 4.54
N TYR A 48 -10.41 -14.25 3.64
CA TYR A 48 -11.68 -13.62 3.29
C TYR A 48 -11.73 -13.28 1.80
N LYS A 49 -12.77 -13.71 1.10
CA LYS A 49 -12.97 -13.49 -0.34
C LYS A 49 -11.75 -13.81 -1.19
N ASN A 50 -11.19 -15.00 -0.98
CA ASN A 50 -10.01 -15.50 -1.68
C ASN A 50 -8.80 -14.53 -1.59
N THR A 51 -8.62 -13.94 -0.43
CA THR A 51 -7.46 -13.11 -0.07
C THR A 51 -7.11 -13.40 1.38
N ARG A 52 -5.86 -13.67 1.65
CA ARG A 52 -5.35 -13.83 3.00
C ARG A 52 -4.98 -12.46 3.57
N TYR A 53 -5.52 -12.17 4.74
CA TYR A 53 -5.14 -10.99 5.52
C TYR A 53 -4.26 -11.43 6.68
N SER A 54 -3.08 -10.84 6.81
CA SER A 54 -2.09 -11.26 7.81
C SER A 54 -1.58 -10.07 8.62
N LEU A 55 -1.42 -10.31 9.92
CA LEU A 55 -0.67 -9.44 10.80
C LEU A 55 0.66 -10.12 11.14
N LYS A 56 1.78 -9.47 10.83
CA LYS A 56 3.13 -9.98 11.03
C LYS A 56 3.78 -9.35 12.28
N LEU A 57 4.82 -10.00 12.79
CA LEU A 57 5.42 -9.68 14.09
C LEU A 57 6.03 -8.28 14.17
N LEU A 58 6.75 -7.87 13.14
CA LEU A 58 7.43 -6.57 13.10
C LEU A 58 6.50 -5.52 12.50
N PRO A 59 6.16 -4.45 13.22
CA PRO A 59 5.30 -3.38 12.70
C PRO A 59 6.09 -2.47 11.75
N LEU A 60 6.81 -3.06 10.82
CA LEU A 60 7.61 -2.37 9.82
C LEU A 60 7.01 -2.66 8.44
N GLY A 61 6.27 -1.70 7.90
CA GLY A 61 5.74 -1.81 6.56
C GLY A 61 4.50 -2.69 6.41
N GLY A 62 4.37 -3.29 5.25
CA GLY A 62 3.31 -4.19 4.84
C GLY A 62 3.67 -4.85 3.52
N SER A 63 2.78 -5.66 2.97
CA SER A 63 2.93 -6.20 1.62
C SER A 63 1.57 -6.53 1.01
N CYS A 64 1.46 -6.31 -0.29
CA CYS A 64 0.31 -6.70 -1.10
C CYS A 64 0.81 -7.66 -2.19
N ALA A 65 0.69 -8.96 -1.97
CA ALA A 65 1.12 -9.98 -2.92
C ALA A 65 0.00 -10.24 -3.94
N MET A 66 0.22 -9.84 -5.18
CA MET A 66 -0.74 -10.03 -6.27
C MET A 66 -0.47 -11.34 -7.02
N LEU A 67 -1.52 -11.91 -7.58
CA LEU A 67 -1.43 -13.12 -8.39
C LEU A 67 -0.68 -12.83 -9.70
N GLY A 68 0.40 -13.61 -10.00
CA GLY A 68 1.20 -13.43 -11.21
C GLY A 68 2.06 -12.16 -11.19
N GLU A 69 2.32 -11.60 -10.04
CA GLU A 69 3.38 -10.64 -9.82
C GLU A 69 4.67 -11.43 -9.59
N ASP A 70 5.70 -11.21 -10.42
CA ASP A 70 6.97 -11.90 -10.27
C ASP A 70 7.50 -11.74 -8.85
N ALA A 71 7.88 -12.86 -8.25
CA ALA A 71 8.29 -13.01 -6.85
C ALA A 71 9.55 -12.20 -6.44
N ALA A 72 9.98 -11.25 -7.24
CA ALA A 72 11.15 -10.40 -6.97
C ALA A 72 11.01 -9.54 -5.70
N GLY A 73 9.82 -9.47 -5.11
CA GLY A 73 9.58 -8.69 -3.89
C GLY A 73 8.97 -9.47 -2.72
N SER A 74 8.29 -10.58 -2.97
CA SER A 74 7.66 -11.38 -1.93
C SER A 74 8.38 -12.71 -1.81
N GLY A 75 9.45 -12.79 -1.01
CA GLY A 75 10.30 -13.96 -0.84
C GLY A 75 9.59 -15.32 -1.03
N ASP A 76 10.33 -16.41 -1.23
CA ASP A 76 9.97 -17.79 -1.59
C ASP A 76 8.75 -18.47 -0.91
N PHE A 77 7.99 -17.72 -0.12
CA PHE A 77 6.84 -18.22 0.65
C PHE A 77 5.55 -18.34 -0.15
N LEU A 78 5.52 -17.88 -1.40
CA LEU A 78 4.30 -17.86 -2.23
C LEU A 78 4.44 -18.66 -3.54
N ALA A 79 5.44 -19.55 -3.63
CA ALA A 79 5.45 -20.52 -4.71
C ALA A 79 4.20 -21.39 -4.63
N PRO A 80 3.41 -21.53 -5.70
CA PRO A 80 2.22 -22.37 -5.69
C PRO A 80 2.62 -23.80 -5.36
N LYS A 81 2.01 -24.39 -4.34
CA LYS A 81 2.04 -25.82 -4.17
C LYS A 81 1.11 -26.40 -5.23
N GLN A 82 1.68 -27.00 -6.27
CA GLN A 82 0.93 -27.86 -7.16
C GLN A 82 0.48 -29.08 -6.34
N GLU A 83 -0.77 -29.15 -5.98
CA GLU A 83 -1.35 -30.43 -5.54
C GLU A 83 -1.57 -31.28 -6.78
N ASP A 84 -1.00 -32.49 -6.79
CA ASP A 84 -1.13 -33.52 -7.84
C ASP A 84 -2.55 -34.08 -7.98
N ASN A 85 -3.57 -33.32 -7.63
CA ASN A 85 -4.96 -33.72 -7.77
C ASN A 85 -5.51 -33.24 -9.10
N ALA A 86 -6.23 -34.10 -9.78
CA ALA A 86 -6.72 -34.10 -11.16
C ALA A 86 -7.59 -32.92 -11.62
N GLU A 87 -7.64 -31.83 -10.87
CA GLU A 87 -8.17 -30.54 -11.25
C GLU A 87 -7.01 -29.55 -11.20
N ASN A 88 -6.79 -28.80 -12.29
CA ASN A 88 -5.77 -27.75 -12.43
C ASN A 88 -6.04 -26.61 -11.44
N VAL A 89 -5.80 -26.87 -10.16
CA VAL A 89 -6.06 -25.99 -9.04
C VAL A 89 -4.73 -25.60 -8.40
N TYR A 90 -4.51 -24.32 -8.24
CA TYR A 90 -3.29 -23.77 -7.65
C TYR A 90 -3.60 -23.20 -6.27
N ASP A 91 -2.96 -23.76 -5.25
CA ASP A 91 -3.09 -23.32 -3.86
C ASP A 91 -1.92 -22.41 -3.47
N PHE A 92 -2.25 -21.18 -3.14
CA PHE A 92 -1.32 -20.19 -2.58
C PHE A 92 -1.60 -20.06 -1.07
N ASP A 93 -1.19 -21.06 -0.31
CA ASP A 93 -1.34 -21.07 1.15
C ASP A 93 -2.82 -20.87 1.58
N GLY A 94 -3.72 -21.66 0.98
CA GLY A 94 -5.16 -21.63 1.23
C GLY A 94 -5.96 -20.64 0.38
N VAL A 95 -5.30 -19.85 -0.46
CA VAL A 95 -5.96 -19.05 -1.50
C VAL A 95 -5.96 -19.87 -2.79
N ILE A 96 -7.11 -20.32 -3.23
CA ILE A 96 -7.27 -21.29 -4.30
C ILE A 96 -7.71 -20.59 -5.58
N TYR A 97 -7.03 -20.88 -6.69
CA TYR A 97 -7.38 -20.42 -8.02
C TYR A 97 -7.45 -21.57 -9.02
N SER A 98 -8.44 -21.55 -9.91
CA SER A 98 -8.46 -22.41 -11.08
C SER A 98 -7.52 -21.88 -12.16
N GLU A 99 -7.16 -22.73 -13.14
CA GLU A 99 -6.31 -22.33 -14.27
C GLU A 99 -6.90 -21.15 -15.08
N GLU A 100 -8.21 -21.11 -15.23
CA GLU A 100 -8.90 -19.99 -15.88
C GLU A 100 -8.81 -18.71 -15.06
N GLU A 101 -8.92 -18.80 -13.75
CA GLU A 101 -8.77 -17.66 -12.84
C GLU A 101 -7.34 -17.14 -12.82
N LEU A 102 -6.33 -18.02 -12.87
CA LEU A 102 -4.94 -17.65 -13.03
C LEU A 102 -4.72 -16.77 -14.28
N LYS A 103 -5.27 -17.19 -15.41
CA LYS A 103 -5.13 -16.44 -16.67
C LYS A 103 -5.88 -15.10 -16.65
N THR A 104 -7.06 -15.06 -16.05
CA THR A 104 -7.93 -13.86 -16.07
C THR A 104 -7.64 -12.88 -14.95
N LYS A 105 -7.23 -13.37 -13.76
CA LYS A 105 -6.97 -12.57 -12.56
C LYS A 105 -5.49 -12.29 -12.32
N SER A 106 -4.58 -12.84 -13.12
CA SER A 106 -3.15 -12.57 -13.01
C SER A 106 -2.86 -11.10 -13.33
N PHE A 107 -1.93 -10.50 -12.58
CA PHE A 107 -1.40 -9.16 -12.84
C PHE A 107 -0.75 -9.06 -14.23
N GLU A 108 0.03 -10.07 -14.62
CA GLU A 108 0.68 -10.13 -15.95
C GLU A 108 -0.31 -10.22 -17.10
N GLY A 109 -1.44 -10.90 -16.90
CA GLY A 109 -2.51 -11.00 -17.90
C GLY A 109 -3.29 -9.71 -18.13
N LYS A 110 -3.10 -8.67 -17.31
CA LYS A 110 -3.79 -7.39 -17.46
C LYS A 110 -3.11 -6.49 -18.50
N PRO A 111 -3.87 -5.64 -19.20
CA PRO A 111 -3.31 -4.66 -20.13
C PRO A 111 -2.37 -3.68 -19.41
N ALA A 112 -1.35 -3.20 -20.12
CA ALA A 112 -0.27 -2.39 -19.55
C ALA A 112 -0.77 -1.16 -18.77
N TRP A 113 -1.83 -0.50 -19.23
CA TRP A 113 -2.37 0.67 -18.56
C TRP A 113 -2.99 0.35 -17.18
N GLN A 114 -3.62 -0.84 -17.01
CA GLN A 114 -4.13 -1.28 -15.71
C GLN A 114 -2.99 -1.58 -14.74
N ARG A 115 -1.97 -2.30 -15.22
CA ARG A 115 -0.75 -2.55 -14.44
C ARG A 115 -0.08 -1.25 -14.00
N PHE A 116 0.02 -0.28 -14.90
CA PHE A 116 0.56 1.04 -14.60
C PHE A 116 -0.23 1.77 -13.50
N ILE A 117 -1.57 1.76 -13.58
CA ILE A 117 -2.41 2.38 -12.54
C ILE A 117 -2.22 1.67 -11.21
N ILE A 118 -2.17 0.33 -11.18
CA ILE A 118 -1.93 -0.43 -9.96
C ILE A 118 -0.57 -0.04 -9.35
N CYS A 119 0.50 0.04 -10.16
CA CYS A 119 1.82 0.42 -9.67
C CYS A 119 1.88 1.84 -9.11
N ILE A 120 1.14 2.78 -9.67
CA ILE A 120 1.12 4.17 -9.17
C ILE A 120 0.17 4.35 -7.98
N ALA A 121 -0.82 3.48 -7.83
CA ALA A 121 -1.87 3.62 -6.83
C ALA A 121 -1.34 3.74 -5.39
N GLY A 122 -0.23 3.07 -5.07
CA GLY A 122 0.42 3.18 -3.76
C GLY A 122 0.92 4.60 -3.49
N VAL A 123 1.66 5.17 -4.43
CA VAL A 123 2.19 6.54 -4.33
C VAL A 123 1.06 7.56 -4.31
N PHE A 124 0.06 7.38 -5.17
CA PHE A 124 -1.10 8.26 -5.24
C PHE A 124 -1.88 8.26 -3.91
N ASN A 125 -2.04 7.09 -3.28
CA ASN A 125 -2.74 6.97 -2.00
C ASN A 125 -1.99 7.69 -0.87
N ASN A 126 -0.66 7.63 -0.84
CA ASN A 126 0.16 8.38 0.11
C ASN A 126 0.06 9.89 -0.12
N PHE A 127 0.05 10.32 -1.39
CA PHE A 127 -0.16 11.73 -1.73
C PHE A 127 -1.53 12.23 -1.26
N LEU A 128 -2.59 11.43 -1.51
CA LEU A 128 -3.94 11.75 -1.05
C LEU A 128 -4.01 11.83 0.47
N LEU A 129 -3.38 10.90 1.18
CA LEU A 129 -3.29 10.92 2.64
C LEU A 129 -2.61 12.20 3.14
N GLY A 130 -1.46 12.56 2.57
CA GLY A 130 -0.73 13.78 2.91
C GLY A 130 -1.56 15.03 2.67
N PHE A 131 -2.28 15.08 1.55
CA PHE A 131 -3.20 16.19 1.22
C PHE A 131 -4.33 16.31 2.24
N LEU A 132 -4.96 15.19 2.61
CA LEU A 132 -6.05 15.18 3.60
C LEU A 132 -5.56 15.61 4.99
N ILE A 133 -4.37 15.16 5.41
CA ILE A 133 -3.75 15.59 6.67
C ILE A 133 -3.46 17.10 6.63
N ALA A 134 -2.88 17.59 5.55
CA ALA A 134 -2.60 19.03 5.39
C ALA A 134 -3.88 19.87 5.43
N LEU A 135 -4.93 19.42 4.76
CA LEU A 135 -6.24 20.09 4.78
C LEU A 135 -6.84 20.14 6.18
N PHE A 136 -6.77 19.02 6.90
CA PHE A 136 -7.26 18.91 8.28
C PHE A 136 -6.48 19.83 9.22
N LEU A 137 -5.14 19.83 9.15
CA LEU A 137 -4.30 20.71 9.98
C LEU A 137 -4.53 22.18 9.69
N THR A 138 -4.64 22.54 8.42
CA THR A 138 -4.94 23.93 8.01
C THR A 138 -6.30 24.38 8.52
N GLY A 139 -7.31 23.50 8.46
CA GLY A 139 -8.66 23.81 8.93
C GLY A 139 -8.78 23.91 10.45
N THR A 140 -7.96 23.18 11.20
CA THR A 140 -8.03 23.14 12.68
C THR A 140 -7.08 24.12 13.38
N ILE A 141 -5.86 24.28 12.85
CA ILE A 141 -4.81 25.09 13.48
C ILE A 141 -4.77 26.50 12.85
N GLY A 142 -5.29 26.65 11.65
CA GLY A 142 -5.18 27.88 10.85
C GLY A 142 -3.79 28.05 10.21
N VAL A 143 -3.73 28.84 9.15
CA VAL A 143 -2.45 29.22 8.52
C VAL A 143 -1.95 30.48 9.20
N GLN A 144 -0.84 30.38 9.92
CA GLN A 144 -0.12 31.59 10.35
C GLN A 144 0.60 32.17 9.14
N LEU A 145 -0.02 33.19 8.51
CA LEU A 145 0.66 33.94 7.47
C LEU A 145 1.89 34.62 8.09
N PRO A 146 3.06 34.54 7.44
CA PRO A 146 4.23 35.26 7.90
C PRO A 146 3.90 36.76 7.94
N LYS A 147 3.91 37.37 9.13
CA LYS A 147 3.79 38.80 9.26
C LYS A 147 5.06 39.41 8.65
N ILE A 148 4.91 40.05 7.49
CA ILE A 148 5.98 40.88 6.95
C ILE A 148 6.17 41.98 7.98
N ALA A 149 7.30 41.97 8.71
CA ALA A 149 7.67 43.08 9.55
C ALA A 149 7.77 44.31 8.66
N SER A 150 6.86 45.25 8.84
CA SER A 150 6.97 46.54 8.17
C SER A 150 8.26 47.18 8.66
N SER A 151 9.30 47.16 7.82
CA SER A 151 10.48 47.98 8.07
C SER A 151 10.01 49.41 8.04
N ASN A 152 10.01 50.04 9.22
CA ASN A 152 9.88 51.50 9.28
C ASN A 152 11.11 52.11 8.60
N VAL A 153 11.00 52.29 7.30
CA VAL A 153 11.92 53.14 6.58
C VAL A 153 11.56 54.58 7.01
N SER A 154 12.26 55.07 8.04
CA SER A 154 12.26 56.47 8.37
C SER A 154 12.91 57.19 7.18
N THR A 155 12.10 57.82 6.35
CA THR A 155 12.57 58.81 5.35
C THR A 155 13.28 59.92 6.09
N PRO A 156 14.57 60.22 5.81
CA PRO A 156 15.22 61.38 6.38
C PRO A 156 14.51 62.65 5.85
N ALA A 157 14.14 63.52 6.78
CA ALA A 157 13.60 64.83 6.43
C ALA A 157 14.67 65.59 5.61
N MET A 158 14.30 66.04 4.44
CA MET A 158 15.09 67.05 3.69
C MET A 158 14.94 68.40 4.39
N GLU A 159 16.03 68.88 5.00
CA GLU A 159 16.22 70.25 5.29
C GLU A 159 16.76 71.00 4.05
#